data_ec34adc526440ac123c106136ac63597
#
_entry.id   ec34adc526440ac123c106136ac63597
#
_cell.length_a   1.000
_cell.length_b   1.000
_cell.length_c   1.000
_cell.angle_alpha   90.00
_cell.angle_beta   90.00
_cell.angle_gamma   90.00
#
_symmetry.space_group_name_H-M   'P 1'
#
loop_
_entity.id
_entity.type
_entity.pdbx_description
1 polymer ?
#
loop_
_entity_poly.entity_id
_entity_poly.type
_entity_poly.pdbx_seq_one_letter_code
_entity_poly.pdbx_strand_id
1 'polypeptide(L)'
;LYYVEKQGWDAISMGVILAWVCEAYQRGIITDEHTDGLVVNFGDATTFMRMLERISSRHNEFYSDLEKGSVFCAEKYGGKDFAIAFGKNEAPGYMTGLHSYLGYATGVRHSHLDSAGYSIDQKKINSKKTDSEWTKSMYDESVWRMVLNSLVICLFARNIYTPAIICEGLQLLGYDGFDEKRLNDTAVAIHALKTQQKKKFGFKFSDLYLPKRLEKAATTCGHVTCEQFDEQVKVFENLVEADIKKLEQK
;
A
#
# COMPACT_ATOMS: atom_id res chain seq x y z
N LEU A 1 -11.30 4.15 16.81
CA LEU A 1 -11.87 4.03 15.46
C LEU A 1 -13.06 4.98 15.27
N TYR A 2 -14.13 4.89 16.08
CA TYR A 2 -15.35 5.71 15.92
C TYR A 2 -15.07 7.22 15.73
N TYR A 3 -14.15 7.81 16.51
CA TYR A 3 -13.79 9.22 16.39
C TYR A 3 -13.12 9.52 15.04
N VAL A 4 -12.18 8.67 14.60
CA VAL A 4 -11.48 8.80 13.33
C VAL A 4 -12.44 8.74 12.14
N GLU A 5 -13.34 7.76 12.14
CA GLU A 5 -14.40 7.61 11.13
C GLU A 5 -15.33 8.84 11.09
N LYS A 6 -15.71 9.36 12.27
CA LYS A 6 -16.57 10.56 12.37
C LYS A 6 -15.90 11.81 11.80
N GLN A 7 -14.58 11.90 11.86
CA GLN A 7 -13.80 13.00 11.25
C GLN A 7 -13.57 12.80 9.76
N GLY A 8 -13.93 11.65 9.20
CA GLY A 8 -13.66 11.31 7.80
C GLY A 8 -12.20 11.00 7.51
N TRP A 9 -11.43 10.64 8.52
CA TRP A 9 -10.02 10.27 8.37
C TRP A 9 -9.84 8.78 8.07
N ASP A 10 -8.78 8.45 7.32
CA ASP A 10 -8.36 7.05 7.14
C ASP A 10 -7.83 6.48 8.45
N ALA A 11 -8.43 5.38 8.91
CA ALA A 11 -8.10 4.77 10.19
C ALA A 11 -6.72 4.11 10.20
N ILE A 12 -6.25 3.61 9.05
CA ILE A 12 -4.91 3.01 8.91
C ILE A 12 -3.87 4.11 9.02
N SER A 13 -4.02 5.15 8.22
CA SER A 13 -3.09 6.29 8.21
C SER A 13 -3.02 6.94 9.59
N MET A 14 -4.15 7.19 10.23
CA MET A 14 -4.16 7.81 11.55
C MET A 14 -3.47 6.91 12.61
N GLY A 15 -3.68 5.60 12.56
CA GLY A 15 -2.99 4.65 13.44
C GLY A 15 -1.47 4.68 13.27
N VAL A 16 -0.98 4.73 12.02
CA VAL A 16 0.46 4.80 11.71
C VAL A 16 1.06 6.15 12.10
N ILE A 17 0.33 7.25 11.89
CA ILE A 17 0.74 8.60 12.31
C ILE A 17 0.90 8.66 13.83
N LEU A 18 -0.08 8.17 14.59
CA LEU A 18 0.01 8.12 16.05
C LEU A 18 1.17 7.23 16.52
N ALA A 19 1.42 6.11 15.86
CA ALA A 19 2.57 5.26 16.17
C ALA A 19 3.90 5.96 15.88
N TRP A 20 4.00 6.71 14.77
CA TRP A 20 5.16 7.54 14.47
C TRP A 20 5.39 8.61 15.55
N VAL A 21 4.34 9.29 16.00
CA VAL A 21 4.45 10.29 17.07
C VAL A 21 4.96 9.65 18.36
N CYS A 22 4.43 8.47 18.76
CA CYS A 22 4.90 7.77 19.95
C CYS A 22 6.40 7.45 19.88
N GLU A 23 6.86 6.91 18.78
CA GLU A 23 8.26 6.57 18.63
C GLU A 23 9.16 7.82 18.53
N ALA A 24 8.71 8.85 17.82
CA ALA A 24 9.41 10.12 17.72
C ALA A 24 9.53 10.81 19.10
N TYR A 25 8.48 10.74 19.91
CA TYR A 25 8.50 11.27 21.28
C TYR A 25 9.45 10.47 22.18
N GLN A 26 9.40 9.13 22.14
CA GLN A 26 10.32 8.26 22.89
C GLN A 26 11.79 8.47 22.52
N ARG A 27 12.06 8.85 21.27
CA ARG A 27 13.42 9.15 20.78
C ARG A 27 13.83 10.63 20.99
N GLY A 28 12.98 11.45 21.60
CA GLY A 28 13.25 12.88 21.81
C GLY A 28 13.27 13.74 20.53
N ILE A 29 12.77 13.21 19.40
CA ILE A 29 12.59 13.96 18.15
C ILE A 29 11.41 14.92 18.29
N ILE A 30 10.33 14.45 18.89
CA ILE A 30 9.17 15.24 19.32
C ILE A 30 9.24 15.38 20.84
N THR A 31 8.96 16.56 21.34
CA THR A 31 9.06 16.92 22.76
C THR A 31 7.72 17.49 23.27
N ASP A 32 7.65 17.75 24.58
CA ASP A 32 6.50 18.41 25.21
C ASP A 32 6.15 19.76 24.57
N GLU A 33 7.12 20.46 24.00
CA GLU A 33 6.91 21.70 23.28
C GLU A 33 6.04 21.50 22.04
N HIS A 34 6.28 20.42 21.28
CA HIS A 34 5.47 20.05 20.11
C HIS A 34 4.06 19.59 20.52
N THR A 35 4.00 18.76 21.55
CA THR A 35 2.75 18.15 22.03
C THR A 35 1.97 19.02 22.98
N ASP A 36 2.44 20.26 23.29
CA ASP A 36 1.84 21.16 24.28
C ASP A 36 1.64 20.46 25.63
N GLY A 37 2.71 19.86 26.14
CA GLY A 37 2.76 19.19 27.44
C GLY A 37 2.05 17.82 27.50
N LEU A 38 1.60 17.28 26.38
CA LEU A 38 0.99 15.96 26.37
C LEU A 38 2.06 14.87 26.28
N VAL A 39 2.24 14.10 27.34
CA VAL A 39 3.13 12.95 27.38
C VAL A 39 2.54 11.84 26.54
N VAL A 40 3.30 11.36 25.53
CA VAL A 40 2.83 10.39 24.54
C VAL A 40 3.49 9.04 24.74
N ASN A 41 2.68 7.99 24.93
CA ASN A 41 3.14 6.62 25.09
C ASN A 41 2.28 5.64 24.27
N PHE A 42 2.89 4.55 23.79
CA PHE A 42 2.14 3.45 23.22
C PHE A 42 1.16 2.87 24.25
N GLY A 43 -0.02 2.50 23.79
CA GLY A 43 -1.04 1.83 24.61
C GLY A 43 -1.90 2.78 25.47
N ASP A 44 -1.61 4.08 25.50
CA ASP A 44 -2.41 5.06 26.24
C ASP A 44 -3.57 5.60 25.37
N ALA A 45 -4.71 4.95 25.48
CA ALA A 45 -5.91 5.32 24.73
C ALA A 45 -6.42 6.73 25.08
N THR A 46 -6.23 7.18 26.32
CA THR A 46 -6.65 8.53 26.77
C THR A 46 -5.82 9.59 26.07
N THR A 47 -4.51 9.40 26.04
CA THR A 47 -3.60 10.29 25.32
C THR A 47 -3.89 10.31 23.82
N PHE A 48 -4.15 9.14 23.22
CA PHE A 48 -4.52 9.08 21.80
C PHE A 48 -5.80 9.87 21.50
N MET A 49 -6.82 9.78 22.34
CA MET A 49 -8.04 10.56 22.15
C MET A 49 -7.77 12.06 22.21
N ARG A 50 -6.97 12.53 23.18
CA ARG A 50 -6.57 13.94 23.26
C ARG A 50 -5.77 14.41 22.05
N MET A 51 -4.87 13.55 21.53
CA MET A 51 -4.14 13.84 20.30
C MET A 51 -5.08 13.99 19.10
N LEU A 52 -6.05 13.07 18.93
CA LEU A 52 -7.04 13.15 17.85
C LEU A 52 -7.88 14.43 17.94
N GLU A 53 -8.29 14.84 19.15
CA GLU A 53 -9.01 16.10 19.37
C GLU A 53 -8.15 17.32 19.00
N ARG A 54 -6.86 17.31 19.35
CA ARG A 54 -5.91 18.37 19.01
C ARG A 54 -5.61 18.41 17.50
N ILE A 55 -5.52 17.25 16.81
CA ILE A 55 -5.42 17.21 15.36
C ILE A 55 -6.68 17.81 14.74
N SER A 56 -7.86 17.38 15.17
CA SER A 56 -9.14 17.87 14.64
C SER A 56 -9.33 19.38 14.80
N SER A 57 -8.85 19.93 15.92
CA SER A 57 -8.91 21.39 16.20
C SER A 57 -7.73 22.17 15.62
N ARG A 58 -6.74 21.49 15.03
CA ARG A 58 -5.47 22.09 14.57
C ARG A 58 -4.83 22.94 15.68
N HIS A 59 -4.75 22.38 16.87
CA HIS A 59 -4.41 23.06 18.12
C HIS A 59 -3.13 23.90 18.03
N ASN A 60 -2.11 23.37 17.34
CA ASN A 60 -0.89 24.09 16.99
C ASN A 60 -0.36 23.61 15.63
N GLU A 61 0.81 24.13 15.21
CA GLU A 61 1.43 23.78 13.94
C GLU A 61 1.72 22.26 13.84
N PHE A 62 2.23 21.65 14.91
CA PHE A 62 2.54 20.21 14.93
C PHE A 62 1.30 19.35 14.66
N TYR A 63 0.18 19.63 15.35
CA TYR A 63 -1.06 18.87 15.13
C TYR A 63 -1.67 19.12 13.75
N SER A 64 -1.49 20.32 13.19
CA SER A 64 -1.89 20.62 11.81
C SER A 64 -1.03 19.86 10.78
N ASP A 65 0.24 19.61 11.08
CA ASP A 65 1.15 18.88 10.21
C ASP A 65 0.86 17.37 10.23
N LEU A 66 0.36 16.82 11.33
CA LEU A 66 -0.05 15.41 11.41
C LEU A 66 -1.15 15.06 10.38
N GLU A 67 -2.01 16.01 10.01
CA GLU A 67 -3.01 15.82 8.95
C GLU A 67 -2.38 15.56 7.55
N LYS A 68 -1.12 15.92 7.36
CA LYS A 68 -0.39 15.75 6.08
C LYS A 68 0.31 14.39 5.95
N GLY A 69 0.22 13.56 6.96
CA GLY A 69 0.75 12.18 6.98
C GLY A 69 2.14 12.06 7.60
N SER A 70 2.50 10.80 7.89
CA SER A 70 3.74 10.45 8.59
C SER A 70 5.00 10.79 7.78
N VAL A 71 4.94 10.70 6.46
CA VAL A 71 6.08 11.04 5.57
C VAL A 71 6.38 12.53 5.66
N PHE A 72 5.36 13.39 5.56
CA PHE A 72 5.54 14.84 5.71
C PHE A 72 6.13 15.20 7.08
N CYS A 73 5.58 14.62 8.15
CA CYS A 73 6.07 14.85 9.50
C CYS A 73 7.52 14.38 9.67
N ALA A 74 7.86 13.21 9.11
CA ALA A 74 9.21 12.69 9.16
C ALA A 74 10.22 13.51 8.34
N GLU A 75 9.79 14.15 7.26
CA GLU A 75 10.61 15.09 6.49
C GLU A 75 10.88 16.38 7.27
N LYS A 76 9.89 16.90 7.98
CA LYS A 76 9.98 18.15 8.73
C LYS A 76 10.69 18.00 10.08
N TYR A 77 10.33 16.97 10.85
CA TYR A 77 10.76 16.80 12.24
C TYR A 77 11.86 15.73 12.41
N GLY A 78 11.94 14.76 11.51
CA GLY A 78 12.86 13.62 11.61
C GLY A 78 12.13 12.28 11.72
N GLY A 79 12.89 11.17 11.83
CA GLY A 79 12.30 9.84 12.01
C GLY A 79 11.86 9.14 10.72
N LYS A 80 12.50 9.43 9.58
CA LYS A 80 12.23 8.79 8.28
C LYS A 80 12.41 7.28 8.29
N ASP A 81 13.31 6.77 9.12
CA ASP A 81 13.61 5.34 9.22
C ASP A 81 12.47 4.50 9.81
N PHE A 82 11.53 5.12 10.52
CA PHE A 82 10.37 4.48 11.12
C PHE A 82 9.00 5.07 10.70
N ALA A 83 8.98 5.97 9.73
CA ALA A 83 7.74 6.36 9.05
C ALA A 83 7.34 5.27 8.05
N ILE A 84 6.37 4.42 8.45
CA ILE A 84 5.98 3.24 7.69
C ILE A 84 4.93 3.60 6.64
N ALA A 85 5.41 4.11 5.51
CA ALA A 85 4.57 4.49 4.38
C ALA A 85 5.26 4.17 3.05
N PHE A 86 4.46 3.94 2.01
CA PHE A 86 4.90 3.76 0.64
C PHE A 86 4.16 4.77 -0.25
N GLY A 87 4.91 5.53 -1.05
CA GLY A 87 4.31 6.55 -1.91
C GLY A 87 3.44 7.59 -1.16
N LYS A 88 3.84 7.91 0.07
CA LYS A 88 3.13 8.80 1.01
C LYS A 88 1.80 8.25 1.54
N ASN A 89 1.50 6.97 1.31
CA ASN A 89 0.36 6.28 1.90
C ASN A 89 0.85 5.35 3.01
N GLU A 90 0.33 5.50 4.21
CA GLU A 90 0.71 4.72 5.38
C GLU A 90 0.34 3.25 5.16
N ALA A 91 1.27 2.36 5.50
CA ALA A 91 1.09 0.94 5.28
C ALA A 91 0.33 0.27 6.44
N PRO A 92 -0.70 -0.54 6.15
CA PRO A 92 -1.36 -1.34 7.17
C PRO A 92 -0.42 -2.42 7.73
N GLY A 93 -0.71 -2.92 8.92
CA GLY A 93 0.15 -3.86 9.66
C GLY A 93 0.29 -5.28 9.08
N TYR A 94 -0.04 -5.51 7.82
CA TYR A 94 0.12 -6.81 7.14
C TYR A 94 1.57 -7.01 6.66
N MET A 95 2.52 -7.01 7.58
CA MET A 95 3.96 -7.12 7.33
C MET A 95 4.38 -8.60 7.28
N THR A 96 3.98 -9.32 6.24
CA THR A 96 4.17 -10.78 6.14
C THR A 96 5.49 -11.18 5.47
N GLY A 97 6.06 -10.32 4.65
CA GLY A 97 7.32 -10.58 3.94
C GLY A 97 7.58 -9.61 2.80
N LEU A 98 8.48 -10.02 1.92
CA LEU A 98 8.93 -9.24 0.76
C LEU A 98 7.77 -8.78 -0.13
N HIS A 99 6.82 -9.68 -0.45
CA HIS A 99 5.75 -9.36 -1.40
C HIS A 99 4.67 -8.46 -0.79
N SER A 100 4.47 -8.47 0.54
CA SER A 100 3.62 -7.48 1.19
C SER A 100 4.20 -6.07 1.03
N TYR A 101 5.50 -5.89 1.27
CA TYR A 101 6.19 -4.61 1.09
C TYR A 101 6.18 -4.17 -0.38
N LEU A 102 6.52 -5.09 -1.29
CA LEU A 102 6.50 -4.84 -2.72
C LEU A 102 5.11 -4.43 -3.21
N GLY A 103 4.05 -5.11 -2.73
CA GLY A 103 2.68 -4.81 -3.09
C GLY A 103 2.22 -3.41 -2.66
N TYR A 104 2.65 -2.94 -1.49
CA TYR A 104 2.41 -1.55 -1.08
C TYR A 104 3.18 -0.56 -1.94
N ALA A 105 4.45 -0.85 -2.22
CA ALA A 105 5.31 0.05 -2.97
C ALA A 105 4.89 0.17 -4.43
N THR A 106 4.59 -0.93 -5.11
CA THR A 106 4.29 -0.97 -6.55
C THR A 106 2.82 -0.76 -6.88
N GLY A 107 1.92 -0.96 -5.91
CA GLY A 107 0.48 -0.80 -6.09
C GLY A 107 0.11 0.57 -6.66
N VAL A 108 -0.91 0.62 -7.51
CA VAL A 108 -1.32 1.88 -8.18
C VAL A 108 -1.72 2.96 -7.18
N ARG A 109 -2.32 2.56 -6.05
CA ARG A 109 -2.74 3.44 -4.95
C ARG A 109 -1.86 3.30 -3.70
N HIS A 110 -0.79 2.51 -3.76
CA HIS A 110 0.02 2.11 -2.59
C HIS A 110 -0.80 1.44 -1.48
N SER A 111 -1.83 0.69 -1.86
CA SER A 111 -2.74 0.02 -0.93
C SER A 111 -2.56 -1.51 -0.98
N HIS A 112 -2.80 -2.17 0.15
CA HIS A 112 -2.88 -3.63 0.24
C HIS A 112 -4.00 -4.22 -0.65
N LEU A 113 -4.92 -3.40 -1.11
CA LEU A 113 -6.01 -3.79 -2.01
C LEU A 113 -5.57 -3.85 -3.48
N ASP A 114 -4.42 -3.28 -3.85
CA ASP A 114 -3.94 -3.23 -5.24
C ASP A 114 -3.30 -4.55 -5.69
N SER A 115 -2.83 -5.36 -4.76
CA SER A 115 -2.21 -6.65 -5.02
C SER A 115 -2.52 -7.65 -3.91
N ALA A 116 -2.04 -8.87 -4.03
CA ALA A 116 -2.19 -9.88 -3.00
C ALA A 116 -0.87 -10.13 -2.22
N GLY A 117 -0.01 -9.15 -2.10
CA GLY A 117 1.34 -9.29 -1.56
C GLY A 117 1.39 -10.10 -0.25
N TYR A 118 0.55 -9.75 0.74
CA TYR A 118 0.49 -10.47 2.01
C TYR A 118 0.06 -11.94 1.85
N SER A 119 -0.87 -12.25 0.96
CA SER A 119 -1.32 -13.64 0.74
C SER A 119 -0.35 -14.42 -0.15
N ILE A 120 0.43 -13.75 -0.98
CA ILE A 120 1.56 -14.32 -1.73
C ILE A 120 2.62 -14.81 -0.73
N ASP A 121 3.02 -13.98 0.21
CA ASP A 121 3.99 -14.36 1.24
C ASP A 121 3.53 -15.59 2.03
N GLN A 122 2.26 -15.65 2.43
CA GLN A 122 1.70 -16.82 3.11
C GLN A 122 1.79 -18.11 2.27
N LYS A 123 1.53 -18.02 0.96
CA LYS A 123 1.64 -19.16 0.03
C LYS A 123 3.09 -19.57 -0.23
N LYS A 124 4.04 -18.64 -0.07
CA LYS A 124 5.45 -18.85 -0.34
C LYS A 124 6.15 -19.75 0.68
N ILE A 125 5.68 -19.81 1.93
CA ILE A 125 6.36 -20.47 3.05
C ILE A 125 6.83 -21.90 2.74
N ASN A 126 6.07 -22.68 1.95
CA ASN A 126 6.41 -24.05 1.58
C ASN A 126 6.64 -24.22 0.07
N SER A 127 6.96 -23.14 -0.65
CA SER A 127 7.12 -23.17 -2.11
C SER A 127 8.57 -23.23 -2.52
N LYS A 128 8.82 -23.85 -3.68
CA LYS A 128 10.13 -23.85 -4.35
C LYS A 128 10.30 -22.73 -5.38
N LYS A 129 9.26 -21.90 -5.58
CA LYS A 129 9.33 -20.77 -6.51
C LYS A 129 10.31 -19.72 -6.01
N THR A 130 11.01 -19.09 -6.93
CA THR A 130 11.88 -17.94 -6.67
C THR A 130 11.07 -16.67 -6.34
N ASP A 131 11.72 -15.67 -5.79
CA ASP A 131 11.09 -14.37 -5.51
C ASP A 131 10.54 -13.72 -6.79
N SER A 132 11.26 -13.83 -7.91
CA SER A 132 10.82 -13.29 -9.20
C SER A 132 9.57 -14.00 -9.75
N GLU A 133 9.44 -15.31 -9.58
CA GLU A 133 8.24 -16.04 -9.95
C GLU A 133 7.04 -15.65 -9.07
N TRP A 134 7.27 -15.37 -7.79
CA TRP A 134 6.23 -14.86 -6.90
C TRP A 134 5.87 -13.40 -7.21
N THR A 135 6.85 -12.57 -7.57
CA THR A 135 6.61 -11.20 -8.04
C THR A 135 5.74 -11.20 -9.30
N LYS A 136 6.00 -12.12 -10.23
CA LYS A 136 5.14 -12.30 -11.40
C LYS A 136 3.72 -12.71 -10.99
N SER A 137 3.58 -13.66 -10.07
CA SER A 137 2.25 -14.06 -9.56
C SER A 137 1.51 -12.89 -8.89
N MET A 138 2.23 -12.02 -8.18
CA MET A 138 1.67 -10.80 -7.59
C MET A 138 1.25 -9.78 -8.66
N TYR A 139 2.04 -9.65 -9.72
CA TYR A 139 1.69 -8.81 -10.86
C TYR A 139 0.40 -9.30 -11.54
N ASP A 140 0.30 -10.61 -11.82
CA ASP A 140 -0.89 -11.21 -12.42
C ASP A 140 -2.15 -10.98 -11.55
N GLU A 141 -2.00 -11.09 -10.23
CA GLU A 141 -3.08 -10.75 -9.29
C GLU A 141 -3.43 -9.25 -9.32
N SER A 142 -2.44 -8.36 -9.45
CA SER A 142 -2.68 -6.91 -9.57
C SER A 142 -3.47 -6.58 -10.84
N VAL A 143 -3.18 -7.26 -11.93
CA VAL A 143 -3.93 -7.15 -13.19
C VAL A 143 -5.36 -7.66 -12.99
N TRP A 144 -5.54 -8.84 -12.38
CA TRP A 144 -6.87 -9.39 -12.10
C TRP A 144 -7.72 -8.44 -11.24
N ARG A 145 -7.13 -7.76 -10.29
CA ARG A 145 -7.84 -6.76 -9.46
C ARG A 145 -8.37 -5.57 -10.26
N MET A 146 -7.84 -5.29 -11.43
CA MET A 146 -8.43 -4.26 -12.31
C MET A 146 -9.82 -4.66 -12.78
N VAL A 147 -10.05 -5.95 -13.08
CA VAL A 147 -11.40 -6.47 -13.39
C VAL A 147 -12.33 -6.28 -12.19
N LEU A 148 -11.94 -6.79 -11.02
CA LEU A 148 -12.77 -6.73 -9.82
C LEU A 148 -13.11 -5.28 -9.44
N ASN A 149 -12.14 -4.37 -9.49
CA ASN A 149 -12.35 -2.96 -9.19
C ASN A 149 -13.26 -2.28 -10.22
N SER A 150 -13.13 -2.61 -11.50
CA SER A 150 -13.95 -2.03 -12.57
C SER A 150 -15.42 -2.47 -12.47
N LEU A 151 -15.65 -3.69 -12.00
CA LEU A 151 -16.98 -4.24 -11.78
C LEU A 151 -17.54 -3.94 -10.38
N VAL A 152 -16.80 -3.17 -9.56
CA VAL A 152 -17.18 -2.81 -8.17
C VAL A 152 -17.41 -4.04 -7.29
N ILE A 153 -16.65 -5.11 -7.53
CA ILE A 153 -16.74 -6.37 -6.78
C ILE A 153 -15.97 -6.23 -5.47
N CYS A 154 -16.63 -6.56 -4.36
CA CYS A 154 -15.98 -6.61 -3.06
C CYS A 154 -14.82 -7.62 -3.04
N LEU A 155 -13.65 -7.20 -2.55
CA LEU A 155 -12.46 -8.05 -2.50
C LEU A 155 -12.64 -9.31 -1.64
N PHE A 156 -13.50 -9.29 -0.65
CA PHE A 156 -13.83 -10.49 0.15
C PHE A 156 -14.60 -11.54 -0.66
N ALA A 157 -15.27 -11.15 -1.74
CA ALA A 157 -15.95 -12.06 -2.67
C ALA A 157 -15.06 -12.53 -3.83
N ARG A 158 -13.80 -12.12 -3.90
CA ARG A 158 -12.89 -12.37 -5.04
C ARG A 158 -12.73 -13.84 -5.44
N ASN A 159 -12.89 -14.76 -4.49
CA ASN A 159 -12.72 -16.19 -4.74
C ASN A 159 -13.95 -16.82 -5.43
N ILE A 160 -15.08 -16.11 -5.47
CA ILE A 160 -16.31 -16.54 -6.13
C ILE A 160 -16.26 -16.17 -7.62
N TYR A 161 -15.73 -14.99 -7.93
CA TYR A 161 -15.71 -14.44 -9.27
C TYR A 161 -14.47 -14.92 -10.03
N THR A 162 -14.65 -15.98 -10.82
CA THR A 162 -13.63 -16.45 -11.76
C THR A 162 -13.78 -15.72 -13.11
N PRO A 163 -12.75 -15.73 -13.98
CA PRO A 163 -12.88 -15.16 -15.33
C PRO A 163 -14.08 -15.71 -16.09
N ALA A 164 -14.32 -17.03 -16.01
CA ALA A 164 -15.46 -17.68 -16.68
C ALA A 164 -16.81 -17.14 -16.17
N ILE A 165 -17.00 -17.05 -14.86
CA ILE A 165 -18.24 -16.51 -14.26
C ILE A 165 -18.48 -15.06 -14.67
N ILE A 166 -17.41 -14.24 -14.72
CA ILE A 166 -17.54 -12.83 -15.13
C ILE A 166 -17.90 -12.74 -16.61
N CYS A 167 -17.27 -13.55 -17.49
CA CYS A 167 -17.60 -13.58 -18.90
C CYS A 167 -19.06 -14.01 -19.14
N GLU A 168 -19.52 -15.06 -18.45
CA GLU A 168 -20.90 -15.51 -18.52
C GLU A 168 -21.88 -14.39 -18.09
N GLY A 169 -21.59 -13.71 -16.96
CA GLY A 169 -22.38 -12.59 -16.49
C GLY A 169 -22.44 -11.42 -17.48
N LEU A 170 -21.32 -11.08 -18.11
CA LEU A 170 -21.24 -10.04 -19.13
C LEU A 170 -22.05 -10.41 -20.38
N GLN A 171 -21.97 -11.67 -20.83
CA GLN A 171 -22.75 -12.17 -21.96
C GLN A 171 -24.26 -12.12 -21.68
N LEU A 172 -24.69 -12.53 -20.49
CA LEU A 172 -26.09 -12.42 -20.07
C LEU A 172 -26.60 -10.97 -20.05
N LEU A 173 -25.71 -10.00 -19.88
CA LEU A 173 -26.02 -8.56 -19.96
C LEU A 173 -25.92 -7.98 -21.38
N GLY A 174 -25.68 -8.82 -22.40
CA GLY A 174 -25.59 -8.42 -23.81
C GLY A 174 -24.19 -7.98 -24.26
N TYR A 175 -23.15 -8.26 -23.49
CA TYR A 175 -21.75 -8.00 -23.86
C TYR A 175 -21.12 -9.27 -24.48
N ASP A 176 -21.68 -9.78 -25.56
CA ASP A 176 -21.34 -11.09 -26.19
C ASP A 176 -19.87 -11.19 -26.66
N GLY A 177 -19.19 -10.08 -26.83
CA GLY A 177 -17.78 -10.08 -27.28
C GLY A 177 -16.76 -10.33 -26.17
N PHE A 178 -17.17 -10.59 -24.92
CA PHE A 178 -16.23 -10.85 -23.81
C PHE A 178 -15.99 -12.35 -23.63
N ASP A 179 -14.76 -12.77 -23.92
CA ASP A 179 -14.17 -14.02 -23.49
C ASP A 179 -13.07 -13.77 -22.41
N GLU A 180 -12.51 -14.82 -21.85
CA GLU A 180 -11.48 -14.71 -20.82
C GLU A 180 -10.22 -13.97 -21.32
N LYS A 181 -9.87 -14.16 -22.60
CA LYS A 181 -8.73 -13.47 -23.21
C LYS A 181 -8.98 -11.97 -23.29
N ARG A 182 -10.12 -11.55 -23.82
CA ARG A 182 -10.49 -10.14 -23.92
C ARG A 182 -10.62 -9.49 -22.54
N LEU A 183 -11.17 -10.22 -21.56
CA LEU A 183 -11.25 -9.78 -20.18
C LEU A 183 -9.86 -9.51 -19.62
N ASN A 184 -8.91 -10.43 -19.79
CA ASN A 184 -7.53 -10.27 -19.36
C ASN A 184 -6.82 -9.12 -20.10
N ASP A 185 -6.94 -9.06 -21.43
CA ASP A 185 -6.33 -7.98 -22.24
C ASP A 185 -6.84 -6.59 -21.79
N THR A 186 -8.12 -6.49 -21.44
CA THR A 186 -8.72 -5.28 -20.89
C THR A 186 -8.13 -4.94 -19.50
N ALA A 187 -7.98 -5.93 -18.65
CA ALA A 187 -7.38 -5.74 -17.32
C ALA A 187 -5.92 -5.26 -17.41
N VAL A 188 -5.13 -5.86 -18.30
CA VAL A 188 -3.74 -5.44 -18.59
C VAL A 188 -3.72 -3.99 -19.07
N ALA A 189 -4.59 -3.63 -20.00
CA ALA A 189 -4.68 -2.24 -20.50
C ALA A 189 -5.05 -1.25 -19.39
N ILE A 190 -5.99 -1.58 -18.52
CA ILE A 190 -6.38 -0.72 -17.39
C ILE A 190 -5.19 -0.56 -16.42
N HIS A 191 -4.49 -1.64 -16.08
CA HIS A 191 -3.32 -1.61 -15.19
C HIS A 191 -2.21 -0.73 -15.77
N ALA A 192 -1.89 -0.92 -17.06
CA ALA A 192 -0.90 -0.13 -17.77
C ALA A 192 -1.27 1.37 -17.81
N LEU A 193 -2.51 1.71 -18.18
CA LEU A 193 -3.01 3.09 -18.22
C LEU A 193 -2.94 3.77 -16.84
N LYS A 194 -3.33 3.06 -15.78
CA LYS A 194 -3.24 3.60 -14.40
C LYS A 194 -1.80 3.87 -14.01
N THR A 195 -0.87 2.98 -14.37
CA THR A 195 0.56 3.19 -14.09
C THR A 195 1.13 4.34 -14.93
N GLN A 196 0.78 4.45 -16.21
CA GLN A 196 1.17 5.60 -17.04
C GLN A 196 0.65 6.92 -16.44
N GLN A 197 -0.60 6.94 -15.98
CA GLN A 197 -1.18 8.12 -15.33
C GLN A 197 -0.42 8.49 -14.05
N LYS A 198 -0.10 7.50 -13.22
CA LYS A 198 0.70 7.69 -12.01
C LYS A 198 2.08 8.26 -12.34
N LYS A 199 2.76 7.76 -13.41
CA LYS A 199 4.03 8.30 -13.90
C LYS A 199 3.92 9.76 -14.36
N LYS A 200 2.81 10.14 -15.01
CA LYS A 200 2.55 11.54 -15.39
C LYS A 200 2.45 12.48 -14.19
N PHE A 201 2.05 11.96 -13.04
CA PHE A 201 2.04 12.69 -11.76
C PHE A 201 3.37 12.61 -10.99
N GLY A 202 4.44 12.18 -11.64
CA GLY A 202 5.80 12.19 -11.09
C GLY A 202 6.23 10.91 -10.36
N PHE A 203 5.43 9.85 -10.37
CA PHE A 203 5.85 8.56 -9.82
C PHE A 203 6.98 7.94 -10.64
N LYS A 204 7.99 7.42 -9.94
CA LYS A 204 9.09 6.65 -10.53
C LYS A 204 9.33 5.42 -9.67
N PHE A 205 9.55 4.27 -10.31
CA PHE A 205 9.93 3.05 -9.60
C PHE A 205 11.30 3.20 -8.89
N SER A 206 12.20 4.00 -9.46
CA SER A 206 13.50 4.32 -8.86
C SER A 206 13.43 5.06 -7.53
N ASP A 207 12.30 5.70 -7.21
CA ASP A 207 12.13 6.46 -5.98
C ASP A 207 11.54 5.58 -4.84
N LEU A 208 11.21 4.32 -5.16
CA LEU A 208 10.72 3.36 -4.18
C LEU A 208 11.88 2.87 -3.30
N TYR A 209 11.64 2.77 -2.02
CA TYR A 209 12.59 2.24 -1.05
C TYR A 209 11.87 1.47 0.05
N LEU A 210 12.60 0.56 0.68
CA LEU A 210 12.14 -0.13 1.88
C LEU A 210 12.51 0.73 3.11
N PRO A 211 11.53 1.20 3.94
CA PRO A 211 11.85 1.87 5.19
C PRO A 211 12.77 0.99 6.06
N LYS A 212 13.88 1.55 6.57
CA LYS A 212 14.92 0.81 7.31
C LYS A 212 14.41 0.02 8.51
N ARG A 213 13.32 0.49 9.11
CA ARG A 213 12.64 -0.23 10.18
C ARG A 213 12.16 -1.61 9.72
N LEU A 214 11.65 -1.71 8.50
CA LEU A 214 11.10 -2.96 7.95
C LEU A 214 12.18 -3.99 7.63
N GLU A 215 13.41 -3.56 7.33
CA GLU A 215 14.56 -4.45 7.15
C GLU A 215 14.91 -5.18 8.45
N LYS A 216 14.69 -4.52 9.59
CA LYS A 216 14.93 -5.11 10.93
C LYS A 216 13.74 -5.93 11.45
N ALA A 217 12.59 -5.82 10.83
CA ALA A 217 11.39 -6.51 11.27
C ALA A 217 11.45 -8.00 10.89
N ALA A 218 11.22 -8.86 11.88
CA ALA A 218 10.99 -10.28 11.62
C ALA A 218 9.59 -10.46 11.05
N THR A 219 9.50 -11.03 9.85
CA THR A 219 8.22 -11.38 9.22
C THR A 219 7.99 -12.88 9.25
N THR A 220 6.78 -13.33 8.91
CA THR A 220 6.49 -14.78 8.78
C THR A 220 7.35 -15.46 7.71
N CYS A 221 7.87 -14.72 6.74
CA CYS A 221 8.77 -15.22 5.70
C CYS A 221 10.24 -14.89 5.94
N GLY A 222 10.61 -14.49 7.15
CA GLY A 222 11.97 -14.10 7.51
C GLY A 222 12.23 -12.60 7.36
N HIS A 223 13.50 -12.22 7.40
CA HIS A 223 13.91 -10.84 7.17
C HIS A 223 13.92 -10.52 5.68
N VAL A 224 13.66 -9.26 5.36
CA VAL A 224 13.69 -8.73 3.98
C VAL A 224 14.81 -7.69 3.91
N THR A 225 15.75 -7.84 2.98
CA THR A 225 16.80 -6.84 2.76
C THR A 225 16.38 -5.78 1.75
N CYS A 226 16.99 -4.59 1.81
CA CYS A 226 16.77 -3.56 0.79
C CYS A 226 17.15 -4.07 -0.60
N GLU A 227 18.21 -4.88 -0.74
CA GLU A 227 18.64 -5.46 -2.02
C GLU A 227 17.58 -6.37 -2.62
N GLN A 228 17.01 -7.30 -1.82
CA GLN A 228 15.92 -8.16 -2.25
C GLN A 228 14.70 -7.33 -2.71
N PHE A 229 14.36 -6.30 -1.96
CA PHE A 229 13.26 -5.40 -2.31
C PHE A 229 13.53 -4.69 -3.64
N ASP A 230 14.71 -4.08 -3.82
CA ASP A 230 15.08 -3.33 -5.02
C ASP A 230 15.14 -4.22 -6.26
N GLU A 231 15.63 -5.45 -6.13
CA GLU A 231 15.61 -6.44 -7.21
C GLU A 231 14.18 -6.75 -7.67
N GLN A 232 13.26 -6.96 -6.73
CA GLN A 232 11.88 -7.30 -7.06
C GLN A 232 11.07 -6.11 -7.56
N VAL A 233 11.41 -4.89 -7.15
CA VAL A 233 10.87 -3.66 -7.77
C VAL A 233 11.21 -3.60 -9.25
N LYS A 234 12.46 -3.91 -9.64
CA LYS A 234 12.87 -3.96 -11.05
C LYS A 234 12.14 -5.05 -11.83
N VAL A 235 11.94 -6.23 -11.24
CA VAL A 235 11.16 -7.30 -11.88
C VAL A 235 9.73 -6.84 -12.16
N PHE A 236 9.08 -6.22 -11.17
CA PHE A 236 7.72 -5.71 -11.31
C PHE A 236 7.65 -4.58 -12.35
N GLU A 237 8.57 -3.63 -12.31
CA GLU A 237 8.70 -2.55 -13.29
C GLU A 237 8.80 -3.08 -14.71
N ASN A 238 9.68 -4.05 -14.97
CA ASN A 238 9.85 -4.64 -16.29
C ASN A 238 8.56 -5.27 -16.83
N LEU A 239 7.76 -5.93 -15.98
CA LEU A 239 6.47 -6.49 -16.37
C LEU A 239 5.48 -5.39 -16.80
N VAL A 240 5.38 -4.33 -16.00
CA VAL A 240 4.50 -3.18 -16.31
C VAL A 240 4.93 -2.45 -17.57
N GLU A 241 6.23 -2.18 -17.72
CA GLU A 241 6.77 -1.49 -18.90
C GLU A 241 6.56 -2.28 -20.19
N ALA A 242 6.64 -3.62 -20.12
CA ALA A 242 6.33 -4.47 -21.27
C ALA A 242 4.87 -4.30 -21.71
N ASP A 243 3.94 -4.19 -20.77
CA ASP A 243 2.53 -4.04 -21.10
C ASP A 243 2.17 -2.60 -21.53
N ILE A 244 2.84 -1.58 -20.97
CA ILE A 244 2.72 -0.19 -21.44
C ILE A 244 3.15 -0.09 -22.90
N LYS A 245 4.30 -0.67 -23.26
CA LYS A 245 4.79 -0.69 -24.66
C LYS A 245 3.82 -1.38 -25.63
N LYS A 246 3.21 -2.48 -25.22
CA LYS A 246 2.18 -3.16 -26.03
C LYS A 246 0.93 -2.31 -26.23
N LEU A 247 0.56 -1.50 -25.23
CA LEU A 247 -0.58 -0.61 -25.31
C LEU A 247 -0.34 0.56 -26.27
N GLU A 248 0.89 1.09 -26.32
CA GLU A 248 1.30 2.20 -27.19
C GLU A 248 1.44 1.78 -28.67
N GLN A 249 1.55 0.48 -28.96
CA GLN A 249 1.65 -0.07 -30.31
C GLN A 249 0.29 -0.39 -30.95
N LYS A 250 -0.79 -0.27 -30.20
CA LYS A 250 -2.17 -0.47 -30.66
C LYS A 250 -2.86 0.85 -30.98
#